data_2dde470dd5a6f01e0b0b4eb2c44fbff8
#
_entry.id   2dde470dd5a6f01e0b0b4eb2c44fbff8
#
_cell.length_a   1.000
_cell.length_b   1.000
_cell.length_c   1.000
_cell.angle_alpha   90.00
_cell.angle_beta   90.00
_cell.angle_gamma   90.00
#
_symmetry.space_group_name_H-M   'P 1'
#
loop_
_entity.id
_entity.type
_entity.pdbx_description
1 polymer ?
#
loop_
_entity_poly.entity_id
_entity_poly.type
_entity_poly.pdbx_seq_one_letter_code
_entity_poly.pdbx_strand_id
1 'polypeptide(L)'
;VDSNVAEIRARIDQARTWRELRGETTILFIDEIHRFNKAQQDVLLPHIERGVVRFIGATTHNPYFHVNSPLVSRSQVFQLEPVPVDEVVRLLQRALADEDRGFGGQLVEASAEALDHLAEKSDGDARKALSALELAVMTTPADEDGVIRITLGVAEESIQRKAVVYDADGDAHYDTASAFIKSIRGSDPDAALYWLAKM
;
A
#
# COMPACT_ATOMS: atom_id res chain seq x y z
N VAL A 1 7.51 11.50 7.96
CA VAL A 1 7.81 10.11 8.31
C VAL A 1 9.13 9.95 9.09
N ASP A 2 9.57 10.95 9.82
CA ASP A 2 10.71 10.83 10.74
C ASP A 2 10.20 10.92 12.19
N SER A 3 9.30 9.98 12.57
CA SER A 3 8.86 9.88 13.96
C SER A 3 10.04 9.43 14.81
N ASN A 4 10.68 10.37 15.45
CA ASN A 4 11.75 10.13 16.40
C ASN A 4 11.18 9.44 17.67
N VAL A 5 11.99 8.65 18.39
CA VAL A 5 11.64 8.06 19.71
C VAL A 5 11.00 9.09 20.65
N ALA A 6 11.45 10.34 20.60
CA ALA A 6 10.90 11.43 21.39
C ALA A 6 9.43 11.73 21.04
N GLU A 7 9.06 11.71 19.77
CA GLU A 7 7.68 11.93 19.34
C GLU A 7 6.76 10.78 19.77
N ILE A 8 7.21 9.53 19.61
CA ILE A 8 6.48 8.36 20.08
C ILE A 8 6.20 8.48 21.59
N ARG A 9 7.23 8.82 22.37
CA ARG A 9 7.09 9.00 23.82
C ARG A 9 6.09 10.11 24.16
N ALA A 10 6.16 11.26 23.48
CA ALA A 10 5.24 12.37 23.71
C ALA A 10 3.78 11.95 23.43
N ARG A 11 3.52 11.19 22.35
CA ARG A 11 2.17 10.67 22.04
C ARG A 11 1.69 9.65 23.09
N ILE A 12 2.59 8.81 23.58
CA ILE A 12 2.27 7.84 24.63
C ILE A 12 1.97 8.55 25.97
N ASP A 13 2.73 9.58 26.33
CA ASP A 13 2.49 10.35 27.55
C ASP A 13 1.15 11.10 27.48
N GLN A 14 0.81 11.64 26.32
CA GLN A 14 -0.51 12.21 26.06
C GLN A 14 -1.64 11.17 26.22
N ALA A 15 -1.46 9.97 25.65
CA ALA A 15 -2.41 8.87 25.79
C ALA A 15 -2.60 8.44 27.24
N ARG A 16 -1.51 8.41 28.03
CA ARG A 16 -1.57 8.13 29.47
C ARG A 16 -2.40 9.16 30.21
N THR A 17 -2.15 10.45 29.95
CA THR A 17 -2.90 11.56 30.53
C THR A 17 -4.39 11.47 30.21
N TRP A 18 -4.75 11.18 28.95
CA TRP A 18 -6.16 11.05 28.57
C TRP A 18 -6.84 9.84 29.23
N ARG A 19 -6.10 8.73 29.38
CA ARG A 19 -6.62 7.57 30.08
C ARG A 19 -6.88 7.86 31.54
N GLU A 20 -5.98 8.57 32.23
CA GLU A 20 -6.10 8.94 33.65
C GLU A 20 -7.23 9.94 33.89
N LEU A 21 -7.38 10.95 33.00
CA LEU A 21 -8.35 12.02 33.17
C LEU A 21 -9.76 11.66 32.67
N ARG A 22 -9.85 10.85 31.60
CA ARG A 22 -11.12 10.61 30.89
C ARG A 22 -11.51 9.12 30.82
N GLY A 23 -10.63 8.21 31.22
CA GLY A 23 -10.84 6.76 31.04
C GLY A 23 -10.80 6.30 29.57
N GLU A 24 -10.34 7.16 28.65
CA GLU A 24 -10.33 6.89 27.22
C GLU A 24 -9.12 6.05 26.81
N THR A 25 -9.34 5.10 25.90
CA THR A 25 -8.26 4.31 25.31
C THR A 25 -7.82 4.93 24.00
N THR A 26 -6.55 5.27 23.87
CA THR A 26 -5.96 5.82 22.65
C THR A 26 -5.56 4.70 21.70
N ILE A 27 -5.90 4.81 20.41
CA ILE A 27 -5.37 3.98 19.35
C ILE A 27 -4.12 4.67 18.79
N LEU A 28 -2.99 3.98 18.87
CA LEU A 28 -1.73 4.40 18.26
C LEU A 28 -1.57 3.66 16.94
N PHE A 29 -1.78 4.38 15.82
CA PHE A 29 -1.56 3.86 14.47
C PHE A 29 -0.16 4.25 13.99
N ILE A 30 0.63 3.27 13.56
CA ILE A 30 1.95 3.47 12.97
C ILE A 30 1.96 2.84 11.57
N ASP A 31 2.01 3.70 10.57
CA ASP A 31 2.20 3.28 9.19
C ASP A 31 3.68 2.98 8.91
N GLU A 32 3.94 1.98 8.08
CA GLU A 32 5.28 1.55 7.71
C GLU A 32 6.17 1.23 8.94
N ILE A 33 5.64 0.44 9.90
CA ILE A 33 6.32 0.10 11.16
C ILE A 33 7.70 -0.54 10.95
N HIS A 34 7.95 -1.17 9.80
CA HIS A 34 9.24 -1.76 9.44
C HIS A 34 10.36 -0.72 9.30
N ARG A 35 10.05 0.56 9.11
CA ARG A 35 11.02 1.67 9.09
C ARG A 35 11.55 2.02 10.48
N PHE A 36 10.89 1.56 11.53
CA PHE A 36 11.36 1.74 12.89
C PHE A 36 12.42 0.68 13.20
N ASN A 37 13.55 1.11 13.75
CA ASN A 37 14.55 0.19 14.25
C ASN A 37 14.03 -0.56 15.50
N LYS A 38 14.74 -1.63 15.89
CA LYS A 38 14.34 -2.49 17.01
C LYS A 38 14.15 -1.71 18.32
N ALA A 39 15.04 -0.77 18.62
CA ALA A 39 14.95 0.04 19.83
C ALA A 39 13.72 0.98 19.83
N GLN A 40 13.33 1.51 18.67
CA GLN A 40 12.12 2.30 18.52
C GLN A 40 10.87 1.45 18.71
N GLN A 41 10.86 0.24 18.17
CA GLN A 41 9.76 -0.70 18.37
C GLN A 41 9.64 -1.17 19.82
N ASP A 42 10.76 -1.39 20.51
CA ASP A 42 10.77 -1.82 21.93
C ASP A 42 10.17 -0.79 22.88
N VAL A 43 10.24 0.50 22.55
CA VAL A 43 9.61 1.57 23.35
C VAL A 43 8.09 1.39 23.44
N LEU A 44 7.45 0.76 22.46
CA LEU A 44 6.01 0.55 22.43
C LEU A 44 5.55 -0.55 23.40
N LEU A 45 6.37 -1.59 23.60
CA LEU A 45 5.99 -2.80 24.34
C LEU A 45 5.39 -2.55 25.73
N PRO A 46 6.04 -1.80 26.64
CA PRO A 46 5.50 -1.59 28.00
C PRO A 46 4.15 -0.88 27.99
N HIS A 47 3.87 -0.07 26.98
CA HIS A 47 2.66 0.73 26.90
C HIS A 47 1.50 -0.06 26.31
N ILE A 48 1.78 -0.99 25.39
CA ILE A 48 0.84 -1.96 24.86
C ILE A 48 0.46 -2.96 25.96
N GLU A 49 1.45 -3.51 26.68
CA GLU A 49 1.23 -4.48 27.75
C GLU A 49 0.39 -3.92 28.90
N ARG A 50 0.60 -2.66 29.25
CA ARG A 50 -0.18 -1.96 30.29
C ARG A 50 -1.52 -1.44 29.79
N GLY A 51 -1.83 -1.61 28.51
CA GLY A 51 -3.05 -1.11 27.88
C GLY A 51 -3.16 0.41 27.86
N VAL A 52 -2.04 1.15 27.92
CA VAL A 52 -2.01 2.61 27.78
C VAL A 52 -2.47 3.01 26.40
N VAL A 53 -2.03 2.25 25.40
CA VAL A 53 -2.44 2.40 24.00
C VAL A 53 -2.89 1.06 23.42
N ARG A 54 -3.83 1.10 22.47
CA ARG A 54 -4.07 0.02 21.52
C ARG A 54 -3.24 0.29 20.27
N PHE A 55 -2.39 -0.66 19.93
CA PHE A 55 -1.47 -0.50 18.81
C PHE A 55 -2.04 -1.11 17.52
N ILE A 56 -1.90 -0.36 16.43
CA ILE A 56 -2.13 -0.84 15.06
C ILE A 56 -0.88 -0.47 14.27
N GLY A 57 -0.16 -1.47 13.76
CA GLY A 57 0.99 -1.28 12.87
C GLY A 57 0.61 -1.73 11.46
N ALA A 58 0.88 -0.89 10.46
CA ALA A 58 0.79 -1.27 9.06
C ALA A 58 2.19 -1.44 8.46
N THR A 59 2.34 -2.38 7.56
CA THR A 59 3.60 -2.63 6.86
C THR A 59 3.34 -3.28 5.51
N THR A 60 4.14 -2.94 4.51
CA THR A 60 4.20 -3.62 3.21
C THR A 60 5.14 -4.82 3.23
N HIS A 61 5.93 -4.99 4.31
CA HIS A 61 6.89 -6.07 4.47
C HIS A 61 6.33 -7.19 5.35
N ASN A 62 6.90 -8.38 5.21
CA ASN A 62 6.53 -9.50 6.08
C ASN A 62 6.84 -9.18 7.56
N PRO A 63 5.81 -9.07 8.43
CA PRO A 63 5.99 -8.63 9.81
C PRO A 63 6.88 -9.55 10.64
N TYR A 64 6.96 -10.83 10.30
CA TYR A 64 7.79 -11.80 11.03
C TYR A 64 9.30 -11.57 10.87
N PHE A 65 9.72 -10.83 9.82
CA PHE A 65 11.12 -10.49 9.60
C PHE A 65 11.48 -9.06 10.02
N HIS A 66 10.53 -8.13 9.90
CA HIS A 66 10.78 -6.70 10.05
C HIS A 66 10.25 -6.09 11.35
N VAL A 67 9.32 -6.77 12.02
CA VAL A 67 8.77 -6.33 13.30
C VAL A 67 9.33 -7.19 14.44
N ASN A 68 9.61 -6.56 15.58
CA ASN A 68 10.13 -7.28 16.74
C ASN A 68 9.19 -8.41 17.18
N SER A 69 9.74 -9.60 17.37
CA SER A 69 8.98 -10.79 17.78
C SER A 69 8.08 -10.56 19.00
N PRO A 70 8.48 -9.79 20.05
CA PRO A 70 7.59 -9.46 21.15
C PRO A 70 6.37 -8.65 20.76
N LEU A 71 6.45 -7.76 19.75
CA LEU A 71 5.29 -7.03 19.21
C LEU A 71 4.38 -7.95 18.43
N VAL A 72 4.95 -8.76 17.54
CA VAL A 72 4.19 -9.71 16.72
C VAL A 72 3.46 -10.72 17.61
N SER A 73 4.12 -11.27 18.64
CA SER A 73 3.51 -12.27 19.53
C SER A 73 2.33 -11.74 20.36
N ARG A 74 2.21 -10.41 20.51
CA ARG A 74 1.13 -9.72 21.23
C ARG A 74 0.12 -9.06 20.31
N SER A 75 0.27 -9.26 18.99
CA SER A 75 -0.58 -8.66 17.97
C SER A 75 -1.30 -9.73 17.18
N GLN A 76 -2.47 -9.39 16.65
CA GLN A 76 -3.10 -10.18 15.63
C GLN A 76 -2.62 -9.66 14.27
N VAL A 77 -2.08 -10.57 13.45
CA VAL A 77 -1.62 -10.25 12.10
C VAL A 77 -2.76 -10.48 11.12
N PHE A 78 -3.07 -9.45 10.34
CA PHE A 78 -4.01 -9.51 9.23
C PHE A 78 -3.24 -9.28 7.94
N GLN A 79 -3.35 -10.21 7.01
CA GLN A 79 -2.84 -10.03 5.66
C GLN A 79 -3.95 -9.40 4.82
N LEU A 80 -3.61 -8.31 4.13
CA LEU A 80 -4.51 -7.65 3.18
C LEU A 80 -4.16 -8.15 1.78
N GLU A 81 -5.17 -8.56 1.05
CA GLU A 81 -5.03 -8.98 -0.35
C GLU A 81 -5.10 -7.78 -1.29
N PRO A 82 -4.51 -7.87 -2.50
CA PRO A 82 -4.71 -6.87 -3.54
C PRO A 82 -6.19 -6.63 -3.81
N VAL A 83 -6.55 -5.39 -4.13
CA VAL A 83 -7.95 -5.05 -4.44
C VAL A 83 -8.35 -5.74 -5.75
N PRO A 84 -9.49 -6.48 -5.79
CA PRO A 84 -9.98 -7.10 -7.01
C PRO A 84 -10.23 -6.09 -8.15
N VAL A 85 -10.03 -6.52 -9.39
CA VAL A 85 -10.14 -5.65 -10.58
C VAL A 85 -11.48 -4.93 -10.65
N ASP A 86 -12.58 -5.64 -10.42
CA ASP A 86 -13.94 -5.07 -10.42
C ASP A 86 -14.14 -3.99 -9.34
N GLU A 87 -13.52 -4.15 -8.17
CA GLU A 87 -13.56 -3.13 -7.12
C GLU A 87 -12.68 -1.92 -7.47
N VAL A 88 -11.54 -2.13 -8.17
CA VAL A 88 -10.74 -1.02 -8.69
C VAL A 88 -11.51 -0.24 -9.75
N VAL A 89 -12.23 -0.92 -10.67
CA VAL A 89 -13.10 -0.26 -11.66
C VAL A 89 -14.17 0.59 -10.97
N ARG A 90 -14.84 0.07 -9.94
CA ARG A 90 -15.81 0.84 -9.14
C ARG A 90 -15.18 2.06 -8.49
N LEU A 91 -13.95 1.92 -7.98
CA LEU A 91 -13.21 3.04 -7.39
C LEU A 91 -12.92 4.12 -8.42
N LEU A 92 -12.49 3.75 -9.64
CA LEU A 92 -12.24 4.69 -10.74
C LEU A 92 -13.54 5.40 -11.17
N GLN A 93 -14.64 4.67 -11.31
CA GLN A 93 -15.96 5.25 -11.63
C GLN A 93 -16.41 6.23 -10.54
N ARG A 94 -16.21 5.89 -9.27
CA ARG A 94 -16.52 6.79 -8.16
C ARG A 94 -15.64 8.05 -8.21
N ALA A 95 -14.35 7.93 -8.54
CA ALA A 95 -13.46 9.09 -8.67
C ALA A 95 -13.89 10.02 -9.81
N LEU A 96 -14.43 9.48 -10.90
CA LEU A 96 -14.99 10.27 -12.00
C LEU A 96 -16.27 11.02 -11.60
N ALA A 97 -17.07 10.45 -10.70
CA ALA A 97 -18.35 11.03 -10.29
C ALA A 97 -18.28 11.93 -9.04
N ASP A 98 -17.23 11.86 -8.23
CA ASP A 98 -17.09 12.62 -6.98
C ASP A 98 -16.75 14.08 -7.28
N GLU A 99 -17.67 15.00 -6.94
CA GLU A 99 -17.51 16.45 -7.18
C GLU A 99 -16.52 17.10 -6.21
N ASP A 100 -16.38 16.57 -4.99
CA ASP A 100 -15.57 17.20 -3.95
C ASP A 100 -14.09 16.78 -4.01
N ARG A 101 -13.83 15.49 -4.33
CA ARG A 101 -12.50 14.89 -4.25
C ARG A 101 -12.07 14.17 -5.51
N GLY A 102 -12.88 14.22 -6.56
CA GLY A 102 -12.66 13.58 -7.85
C GLY A 102 -12.83 14.53 -9.02
N PHE A 103 -13.30 14.00 -10.13
CA PHE A 103 -13.46 14.72 -11.39
C PHE A 103 -14.92 15.08 -11.72
N GLY A 104 -15.88 14.87 -10.80
CA GLY A 104 -17.31 15.13 -11.03
C GLY A 104 -17.64 16.58 -11.37
N GLY A 105 -16.76 17.54 -11.04
CA GLY A 105 -16.87 18.94 -11.45
C GLY A 105 -16.41 19.22 -12.90
N GLN A 106 -15.94 18.23 -13.65
CA GLN A 106 -15.47 18.32 -15.02
C GLN A 106 -16.26 17.35 -15.90
N LEU A 107 -16.38 17.66 -17.19
CA LEU A 107 -16.98 16.73 -18.15
C LEU A 107 -15.93 15.69 -18.59
N VAL A 108 -15.85 14.60 -17.87
CA VAL A 108 -14.93 13.48 -18.16
C VAL A 108 -15.74 12.23 -18.48
N GLU A 109 -15.48 11.66 -19.66
CA GLU A 109 -16.02 10.37 -20.08
C GLU A 109 -14.88 9.36 -20.25
N ALA A 110 -14.95 8.23 -19.57
CA ALA A 110 -14.00 7.14 -19.72
C ALA A 110 -14.70 5.93 -20.33
N SER A 111 -14.08 5.30 -21.33
CA SER A 111 -14.61 4.06 -21.89
C SER A 111 -14.45 2.91 -20.91
N ALA A 112 -15.32 1.90 -21.00
CA ALA A 112 -15.24 0.71 -20.14
C ALA A 112 -13.87 0.02 -20.27
N GLU A 113 -13.39 -0.12 -21.52
CA GLU A 113 -12.10 -0.73 -21.83
C GLU A 113 -10.93 0.04 -21.18
N ALA A 114 -11.02 1.38 -21.12
CA ALA A 114 -10.00 2.21 -20.47
C ALA A 114 -9.96 1.97 -18.97
N LEU A 115 -11.13 1.91 -18.32
CA LEU A 115 -11.22 1.66 -16.87
C LEU A 115 -10.76 0.24 -16.52
N ASP A 116 -11.16 -0.75 -17.30
CA ASP A 116 -10.73 -2.14 -17.13
C ASP A 116 -9.21 -2.25 -17.29
N HIS A 117 -8.63 -1.61 -18.30
CA HIS A 117 -7.18 -1.60 -18.50
C HIS A 117 -6.42 -0.95 -17.34
N LEU A 118 -6.86 0.21 -16.85
CA LEU A 118 -6.26 0.86 -15.68
C LEU A 118 -6.34 -0.02 -14.43
N ALA A 119 -7.47 -0.70 -14.24
CA ALA A 119 -7.68 -1.59 -13.11
C ALA A 119 -6.77 -2.84 -13.18
N GLU A 120 -6.72 -3.51 -14.33
CA GLU A 120 -5.87 -4.69 -14.53
C GLU A 120 -4.38 -4.37 -14.34
N LYS A 121 -3.90 -3.28 -14.94
CA LYS A 121 -2.49 -2.87 -14.88
C LYS A 121 -2.06 -2.26 -13.55
N SER A 122 -3.01 -1.97 -12.68
CA SER A 122 -2.70 -1.51 -11.32
C SER A 122 -2.28 -2.63 -10.36
N ASP A 123 -2.50 -3.91 -10.74
CA ASP A 123 -2.18 -5.07 -9.90
C ASP A 123 -2.82 -5.01 -8.50
N GLY A 124 -4.05 -4.48 -8.42
CA GLY A 124 -4.79 -4.31 -7.16
C GLY A 124 -4.32 -3.13 -6.29
N ASP A 125 -3.42 -2.27 -6.79
CA ASP A 125 -3.01 -1.03 -6.13
C ASP A 125 -3.94 0.13 -6.53
N ALA A 126 -4.87 0.46 -5.63
CA ALA A 126 -5.83 1.55 -5.82
C ALA A 126 -5.15 2.92 -6.05
N ARG A 127 -4.02 3.20 -5.40
CA ARG A 127 -3.27 4.45 -5.58
C ARG A 127 -2.67 4.53 -6.98
N LYS A 128 -2.12 3.42 -7.48
CA LYS A 128 -1.58 3.32 -8.83
C LYS A 128 -2.67 3.56 -9.88
N ALA A 129 -3.84 2.93 -9.70
CA ALA A 129 -4.99 3.10 -10.58
C ALA A 129 -5.50 4.56 -10.61
N LEU A 130 -5.73 5.16 -9.45
CA LEU A 130 -6.19 6.54 -9.33
C LEU A 130 -5.17 7.54 -9.88
N SER A 131 -3.87 7.35 -9.64
CA SER A 131 -2.83 8.23 -10.18
C SER A 131 -2.71 8.12 -11.71
N ALA A 132 -2.98 6.93 -12.28
CA ALA A 132 -3.00 6.77 -13.73
C ALA A 132 -4.24 7.43 -14.35
N LEU A 133 -5.42 7.33 -13.70
CA LEU A 133 -6.62 8.05 -14.12
C LEU A 133 -6.41 9.57 -14.05
N GLU A 134 -5.85 10.08 -12.95
CA GLU A 134 -5.55 11.50 -12.79
C GLU A 134 -4.62 11.99 -13.91
N LEU A 135 -3.56 11.26 -14.20
CA LEU A 135 -2.65 11.58 -15.30
C LEU A 135 -3.39 11.59 -16.65
N ALA A 136 -4.24 10.59 -16.91
CA ALA A 136 -5.04 10.52 -18.12
C ALA A 136 -5.93 11.76 -18.30
N VAL A 137 -6.64 12.17 -17.23
CA VAL A 137 -7.50 13.36 -17.25
C VAL A 137 -6.69 14.63 -17.46
N MET A 138 -5.57 14.79 -16.76
CA MET A 138 -4.74 16.02 -16.84
C MET A 138 -4.02 16.18 -18.19
N THR A 139 -3.70 15.09 -18.89
CA THR A 139 -2.94 15.13 -20.15
C THR A 139 -3.80 15.07 -21.41
N THR A 140 -5.10 14.77 -21.26
CA THR A 140 -6.02 14.71 -22.39
C THR A 140 -6.73 16.04 -22.55
N PRO A 141 -6.60 16.72 -23.73
CA PRO A 141 -7.36 17.93 -23.99
C PRO A 141 -8.85 17.62 -24.13
N ALA A 142 -9.69 18.55 -23.69
CA ALA A 142 -11.12 18.49 -23.96
C ALA A 142 -11.38 18.59 -25.46
N ASP A 143 -12.40 17.89 -25.94
CA ASP A 143 -12.88 17.98 -27.32
C ASP A 143 -13.66 19.31 -27.60
N GLU A 144 -14.24 19.41 -28.80
CA GLU A 144 -15.02 20.60 -29.25
C GLU A 144 -16.26 20.82 -28.36
N ASP A 145 -16.77 19.78 -27.70
CA ASP A 145 -17.90 19.82 -26.77
C ASP A 145 -17.47 20.11 -25.33
N GLY A 146 -16.16 20.29 -25.08
CA GLY A 146 -15.60 20.50 -23.74
C GLY A 146 -15.47 19.21 -22.91
N VAL A 147 -15.58 18.02 -23.52
CA VAL A 147 -15.54 16.73 -22.86
C VAL A 147 -14.13 16.13 -22.95
N ILE A 148 -13.58 15.68 -21.83
CA ILE A 148 -12.32 14.94 -21.76
C ILE A 148 -12.64 13.46 -21.97
N ARG A 149 -12.21 12.86 -23.08
CA ARG A 149 -12.49 11.47 -23.41
C ARG A 149 -11.29 10.57 -23.16
N ILE A 150 -11.41 9.73 -22.14
CA ILE A 150 -10.39 8.74 -21.79
C ILE A 150 -10.67 7.44 -22.54
N THR A 151 -9.94 7.25 -23.63
CA THR A 151 -9.96 6.03 -24.43
C THR A 151 -8.95 5.01 -23.94
N LEU A 152 -9.00 3.78 -24.44
CA LEU A 152 -8.01 2.75 -24.16
C LEU A 152 -6.58 3.23 -24.44
N GLY A 153 -6.34 3.89 -25.57
CA GLY A 153 -5.00 4.42 -25.92
C GLY A 153 -4.48 5.42 -24.90
N VAL A 154 -5.33 6.32 -24.40
CA VAL A 154 -4.98 7.27 -23.34
C VAL A 154 -4.67 6.53 -22.04
N ALA A 155 -5.44 5.52 -21.68
CA ALA A 155 -5.20 4.69 -20.51
C ALA A 155 -3.87 3.93 -20.59
N GLU A 156 -3.55 3.36 -21.74
CA GLU A 156 -2.26 2.70 -22.02
C GLU A 156 -1.08 3.66 -21.83
N GLU A 157 -1.14 4.86 -22.39
CA GLU A 157 -0.08 5.86 -22.26
C GLU A 157 0.10 6.33 -20.82
N SER A 158 -0.98 6.52 -20.07
CA SER A 158 -0.94 7.02 -18.70
C SER A 158 -0.33 6.02 -17.70
N ILE A 159 -0.48 4.72 -17.95
CA ILE A 159 0.02 3.67 -17.06
C ILE A 159 1.44 3.20 -17.42
N GLN A 160 1.83 3.25 -18.71
CA GLN A 160 3.16 2.80 -19.18
C GLN A 160 4.33 3.62 -18.60
N ARG A 161 4.13 4.89 -18.31
CA ARG A 161 5.21 5.75 -17.78
C ARG A 161 5.71 5.34 -16.38
N LYS A 162 5.05 4.40 -15.69
CA LYS A 162 5.43 3.93 -14.34
C LYS A 162 5.97 2.49 -14.28
N ALA A 163 6.02 1.75 -15.38
CA ALA A 163 6.30 0.31 -15.40
C ALA A 163 7.78 -0.08 -15.21
N VAL A 164 8.69 0.84 -14.91
CA VAL A 164 10.12 0.55 -14.69
C VAL A 164 10.53 0.99 -13.28
N VAL A 165 9.87 0.44 -12.26
CA VAL A 165 10.45 0.40 -10.92
C VAL A 165 10.45 -1.07 -10.49
N TYR A 166 11.58 -1.70 -10.71
CA TYR A 166 11.92 -3.00 -10.12
C TYR A 166 11.92 -2.81 -8.60
N ASP A 167 11.00 -3.46 -7.90
CA ASP A 167 10.94 -3.45 -6.44
C ASP A 167 11.98 -4.45 -5.90
N ALA A 168 13.22 -3.97 -5.80
CA ALA A 168 14.34 -4.76 -5.29
C ALA A 168 14.22 -5.09 -3.79
N ASP A 169 13.33 -4.39 -3.07
CA ASP A 169 13.14 -4.51 -1.63
C ASP A 169 11.82 -5.19 -1.23
N GLY A 170 11.00 -5.63 -2.20
CA GLY A 170 9.71 -6.26 -1.94
C GLY A 170 9.80 -7.71 -1.48
N ASP A 171 8.77 -8.18 -0.76
CA ASP A 171 8.62 -9.59 -0.32
C ASP A 171 8.72 -10.58 -1.49
N ALA A 172 8.29 -10.18 -2.70
CA ALA A 172 8.39 -10.99 -3.90
C ALA A 172 9.84 -11.32 -4.28
N HIS A 173 10.80 -10.42 -4.02
CA HIS A 173 12.22 -10.70 -4.22
C HIS A 173 12.74 -11.75 -3.23
N TYR A 174 12.39 -11.62 -1.94
CA TYR A 174 12.79 -12.61 -0.92
C TYR A 174 12.15 -13.97 -1.16
N ASP A 175 10.89 -14.02 -1.57
CA ASP A 175 10.20 -15.26 -1.93
C ASP A 175 10.83 -15.93 -3.15
N THR A 176 11.18 -15.15 -4.17
CA THR A 176 11.86 -15.64 -5.39
C THR A 176 13.27 -16.14 -5.06
N ALA A 177 14.04 -15.40 -4.28
CA ALA A 177 15.37 -15.82 -3.81
C ALA A 177 15.29 -17.09 -2.93
N SER A 178 14.32 -17.18 -2.03
CA SER A 178 14.07 -18.36 -1.21
C SER A 178 13.70 -19.59 -2.04
N ALA A 179 12.84 -19.42 -3.04
CA ALA A 179 12.44 -20.47 -3.97
C ALA A 179 13.64 -20.94 -4.82
N PHE A 180 14.47 -20.01 -5.31
CA PHE A 180 15.70 -20.31 -6.04
C PHE A 180 16.67 -21.15 -5.19
N ILE A 181 16.95 -20.72 -3.95
CA ILE A 181 17.83 -21.46 -3.03
C ILE A 181 17.27 -22.84 -2.72
N LYS A 182 15.95 -22.98 -2.52
CA LYS A 182 15.29 -24.28 -2.28
C LYS A 182 15.41 -25.20 -3.50
N SER A 183 15.26 -24.66 -4.71
CA SER A 183 15.42 -25.43 -5.96
C SER A 183 16.84 -25.98 -6.10
N ILE A 184 17.87 -25.16 -5.81
CA ILE A 184 19.26 -25.60 -5.80
C ILE A 184 19.48 -26.75 -4.76
N ARG A 185 18.98 -26.56 -3.54
CA ARG A 185 19.07 -27.57 -2.48
C ARG A 185 18.32 -28.85 -2.80
N GLY A 186 17.21 -28.74 -3.55
CA GLY A 186 16.42 -29.87 -4.04
C GLY A 186 17.04 -30.55 -5.28
N SER A 187 18.16 -30.02 -5.81
CA SER A 187 18.80 -30.50 -7.05
C SER A 187 17.84 -30.51 -8.25
N ASP A 188 16.95 -29.51 -8.32
CA ASP A 188 16.02 -29.28 -9.43
C ASP A 188 16.53 -28.13 -10.34
N PRO A 189 17.23 -28.48 -11.44
CA PRO A 189 17.85 -27.50 -12.32
C PRO A 189 16.81 -26.67 -13.09
N ASP A 190 15.67 -27.25 -13.44
CA ASP A 190 14.64 -26.57 -14.23
C ASP A 190 13.94 -25.50 -13.37
N ALA A 191 13.58 -25.86 -12.13
CA ALA A 191 13.04 -24.89 -11.19
C ALA A 191 14.07 -23.82 -10.83
N ALA A 192 15.36 -24.15 -10.68
CA ALA A 192 16.40 -23.18 -10.40
C ALA A 192 16.55 -22.16 -11.53
N LEU A 193 16.57 -22.60 -12.79
CA LEU A 193 16.63 -21.73 -13.96
C LEU A 193 15.39 -20.83 -14.08
N TYR A 194 14.20 -21.37 -13.79
CA TYR A 194 12.96 -20.59 -13.79
C TYR A 194 13.00 -19.44 -12.75
N TRP A 195 13.39 -19.76 -11.51
CA TRP A 195 13.45 -18.76 -10.45
C TRP A 195 14.58 -17.74 -10.66
N LEU A 196 15.70 -18.16 -11.24
CA LEU A 196 16.79 -17.26 -11.61
C LEU A 196 16.36 -16.27 -12.70
N ALA A 197 15.60 -16.72 -13.71
CA ALA A 197 15.09 -15.85 -14.77
C ALA A 197 14.01 -14.87 -14.29
N LYS A 198 13.36 -15.18 -13.15
CA LYS A 198 12.35 -14.32 -12.54
C LYS A 198 12.97 -13.28 -11.59
N MET A 199 14.20 -13.46 -11.14
CA MET A 199 14.96 -12.48 -10.32
C MET A 199 15.46 -11.31 -11.14
#